data_1dfd7964bde34a9bd4f48c0708abd31d
#
_entry.id   1dfd7964bde34a9bd4f48c0708abd31d
#
_cell.length_a   1.000
_cell.length_b   1.000
_cell.length_c   1.000
_cell.angle_alpha   90.00
_cell.angle_beta   90.00
_cell.angle_gamma   90.00
#
_symmetry.space_group_name_H-M   'P 1'
#
loop_
_entity.id
_entity.type
_entity.pdbx_description
1 polymer ?
#
loop_
_entity_poly.entity_id
_entity_poly.type
_entity_poly.pdbx_seq_one_letter_code
_entity_poly.pdbx_strand_id
1 'polypeptide(L)'
;MAQGWIGRRGAIAGAGALTAAGLIRPREARANKALNVVLESEVTILDPHFITAAITRTFGTHVFDTLYAMAGNGEIRLQMVETHEVSADRLRWDFRLREGLKWHDGTPVTAADCVASLNRWMPRDALGRMLRAAQERMEARDARSFSITLKEPFPLMLQVLGKPNAPLPVMMPERLARTPGDQRITDPVGSGPFRFRADQWRPGSVMLLERNPDYVPRREAPDFLAGGKDVKIDQLFLRVMPDQATGATALMAGEIDYMQYLPFDLLGRLERTRGLRLMSFGGVQQFQGNFRLNHAAPPFDDPAVRRVLWKLVDQDASLTAIGIPPAHRAPTCNSFWMCDAPLTTDAGATIARLDIEAAKAELRATGYRGQPAVILEVAGSISQTAAMVLAQNMRAAGFTVDEQVMDWGTVLARRARREGWSMFSVYSNGTDMYSPLIHFYVASTCADFPGWSCDNAVPPMLQAFARAEDEPTRRRIAAEIQLAMYQLTPNVMWGQFSIPAGYRTTLTNMIQSAYPMFWQVDRV
;
A
#
# COMPACT_ATOMS: atom_id res chain seq x y z
N MET A 1 -35.35 9.75 -80.17
CA MET A 1 -36.78 9.90 -80.56
C MET A 1 -37.59 10.09 -79.33
N ALA A 2 -37.97 11.31 -79.18
CA ALA A 2 -39.32 11.83 -79.01
C ALA A 2 -39.90 11.62 -77.58
N GLN A 3 -39.94 12.69 -76.77
CA GLN A 3 -41.10 13.61 -76.63
C GLN A 3 -42.25 12.94 -75.92
N GLY A 4 -42.89 13.45 -74.90
CA GLY A 4 -43.10 14.80 -74.43
C GLY A 4 -44.24 14.85 -73.38
N TRP A 5 -44.31 15.96 -72.69
CA TRP A 5 -45.46 16.80 -72.32
C TRP A 5 -46.43 16.44 -71.19
N ILE A 6 -46.38 17.18 -70.11
CA ILE A 6 -47.29 18.30 -69.59
C ILE A 6 -48.69 17.88 -69.09
N GLY A 7 -49.01 18.36 -67.83
CA GLY A 7 -50.40 18.54 -67.32
C GLY A 7 -50.48 18.78 -65.85
N ARG A 8 -50.44 19.93 -65.41
CA ARG A 8 -51.24 21.00 -64.77
C ARG A 8 -52.17 20.58 -63.59
N ARG A 9 -51.87 21.19 -62.46
CA ARG A 9 -52.76 21.88 -61.55
C ARG A 9 -53.86 21.11 -60.77
N GLY A 10 -53.74 21.18 -59.42
CA GLY A 10 -54.80 21.01 -58.46
C GLY A 10 -54.38 21.45 -57.08
N ALA A 11 -54.67 22.68 -56.71
CA ALA A 11 -54.52 23.19 -55.37
C ALA A 11 -55.71 22.76 -54.50
N ILE A 12 -55.47 22.19 -53.35
CA ILE A 12 -56.46 22.13 -52.25
C ILE A 12 -55.74 22.46 -50.95
N ALA A 13 -56.21 23.48 -50.26
CA ALA A 13 -55.83 23.92 -48.93
C ALA A 13 -56.31 22.91 -47.89
N GLY A 14 -55.48 22.57 -46.95
CA GLY A 14 -55.84 21.73 -45.81
C GLY A 14 -55.04 22.13 -44.56
N ALA A 15 -55.75 22.49 -43.53
CA ALA A 15 -55.36 23.14 -42.30
C ALA A 15 -54.26 22.47 -41.46
N GLY A 16 -53.60 23.32 -40.67
CA GLY A 16 -52.46 23.03 -39.82
C GLY A 16 -52.65 21.92 -38.77
N ALA A 17 -51.58 21.19 -38.60
CA ALA A 17 -51.23 20.51 -37.37
C ALA A 17 -49.80 20.92 -36.98
N LEU A 18 -49.71 21.80 -36.01
CA LEU A 18 -48.46 22.12 -35.32
C LEU A 18 -48.07 20.89 -34.46
N THR A 19 -47.29 19.98 -35.06
CA THR A 19 -46.58 18.98 -34.27
C THR A 19 -45.39 19.68 -33.61
N ALA A 20 -45.42 19.82 -32.30
CA ALA A 20 -44.30 20.18 -31.44
C ALA A 20 -43.18 19.12 -31.62
N ALA A 21 -42.28 19.37 -32.57
CA ALA A 21 -41.03 18.67 -32.65
C ALA A 21 -40.22 19.05 -31.40
N GLY A 22 -40.33 18.22 -30.33
CA GLY A 22 -39.44 18.31 -29.18
C GLY A 22 -37.98 18.24 -29.71
N LEU A 23 -37.27 19.35 -29.55
CA LEU A 23 -35.83 19.39 -29.77
C LEU A 23 -35.18 18.37 -28.83
N ILE A 24 -35.01 17.15 -29.32
CA ILE A 24 -34.06 16.20 -28.74
C ILE A 24 -32.69 16.83 -28.98
N ARG A 25 -32.21 17.61 -28.00
CA ARG A 25 -30.81 18.02 -27.98
C ARG A 25 -29.99 16.74 -28.02
N PRO A 26 -29.12 16.55 -29.02
CA PRO A 26 -28.19 15.43 -29.00
C PRO A 26 -27.41 15.59 -27.69
N ARG A 27 -27.51 14.57 -26.82
CA ARG A 27 -26.65 14.46 -25.65
C ARG A 27 -25.24 14.41 -26.23
N GLU A 28 -24.48 15.50 -26.10
CA GLU A 28 -23.08 15.53 -26.51
C GLU A 28 -22.46 14.24 -25.99
N ALA A 29 -21.97 13.41 -26.89
CA ALA A 29 -21.23 12.21 -26.54
C ALA A 29 -19.99 12.71 -25.79
N ARG A 30 -20.04 12.66 -24.45
CA ARG A 30 -18.92 13.04 -23.58
C ARG A 30 -17.74 12.18 -24.02
N ALA A 31 -16.67 12.85 -24.50
CA ALA A 31 -15.47 12.14 -24.92
C ALA A 31 -15.03 11.21 -23.76
N ASN A 32 -14.83 9.94 -24.07
CA ASN A 32 -14.45 8.95 -23.07
C ASN A 32 -13.05 9.31 -22.52
N LYS A 33 -12.99 9.75 -21.26
CA LYS A 33 -11.75 10.16 -20.62
C LYS A 33 -11.00 8.93 -20.13
N ALA A 34 -10.00 8.53 -20.88
CA ALA A 34 -9.12 7.40 -20.54
C ALA A 34 -7.80 7.89 -19.95
N LEU A 35 -7.27 7.14 -18.99
CA LEU A 35 -5.98 7.36 -18.36
C LEU A 35 -5.12 6.10 -18.51
N ASN A 36 -3.89 6.25 -19.03
CA ASN A 36 -2.91 5.18 -19.13
C ASN A 36 -1.84 5.38 -18.05
N VAL A 37 -1.73 4.43 -17.12
CA VAL A 37 -0.81 4.54 -15.99
C VAL A 37 0.10 3.32 -15.88
N VAL A 38 1.34 3.55 -15.50
CA VAL A 38 2.30 2.50 -15.17
C VAL A 38 2.55 2.55 -13.66
N LEU A 39 2.24 1.43 -13.00
CA LEU A 39 2.44 1.26 -11.56
C LEU A 39 3.74 0.51 -11.26
N GLU A 40 4.06 0.35 -9.99
CA GLU A 40 5.30 -0.31 -9.51
C GLU A 40 5.50 -1.73 -10.05
N SER A 41 4.39 -2.45 -10.28
CA SER A 41 4.37 -3.80 -10.81
C SER A 41 2.97 -4.15 -11.34
N GLU A 42 2.85 -5.34 -11.92
CA GLU A 42 1.55 -5.87 -12.37
C GLU A 42 0.68 -6.31 -11.16
N VAL A 43 -0.63 -6.07 -11.25
CA VAL A 43 -1.62 -6.62 -10.33
C VAL A 43 -1.90 -8.08 -10.70
N THR A 44 -1.37 -9.02 -9.93
CA THR A 44 -1.55 -10.46 -10.16
C THR A 44 -2.48 -11.12 -9.14
N ILE A 45 -2.70 -10.47 -7.99
CA ILE A 45 -3.58 -10.93 -6.92
C ILE A 45 -4.65 -9.88 -6.68
N LEU A 46 -5.93 -10.28 -6.87
CA LEU A 46 -7.10 -9.41 -6.81
C LEU A 46 -7.74 -9.35 -5.41
N ASP A 47 -7.16 -10.01 -4.42
CA ASP A 47 -7.68 -10.16 -3.07
C ASP A 47 -6.90 -9.31 -2.05
N PRO A 48 -7.42 -8.14 -1.62
CA PRO A 48 -6.72 -7.27 -0.68
C PRO A 48 -6.62 -7.81 0.76
N HIS A 49 -7.37 -8.86 1.11
CA HIS A 49 -7.24 -9.55 2.41
C HIS A 49 -6.13 -10.61 2.41
N PHE A 50 -5.72 -11.09 1.23
CA PHE A 50 -4.88 -12.27 1.11
C PHE A 50 -3.38 -11.98 1.25
N ILE A 51 -2.91 -10.80 0.78
CA ILE A 51 -1.49 -10.47 0.65
C ILE A 51 -1.17 -9.04 1.09
N THR A 52 0.09 -8.83 1.50
CA THR A 52 0.62 -7.51 1.90
C THR A 52 1.25 -6.72 0.74
N ALA A 53 1.09 -7.15 -0.52
CA ALA A 53 1.68 -6.48 -1.67
C ALA A 53 1.06 -5.10 -1.89
N ALA A 54 1.89 -4.06 -2.05
CA ALA A 54 1.45 -2.68 -2.25
C ALA A 54 0.62 -2.52 -3.53
N ILE A 55 0.95 -3.24 -4.60
CA ILE A 55 0.18 -3.20 -5.84
C ILE A 55 -1.25 -3.73 -5.68
N THR A 56 -1.45 -4.81 -4.88
CA THR A 56 -2.78 -5.33 -4.56
C THR A 56 -3.56 -4.34 -3.68
N ARG A 57 -2.88 -3.61 -2.78
CA ARG A 57 -3.49 -2.51 -2.04
C ARG A 57 -3.97 -1.39 -2.97
N THR A 58 -3.13 -0.95 -3.92
CA THR A 58 -3.50 0.07 -4.91
C THR A 58 -4.73 -0.37 -5.70
N PHE A 59 -4.78 -1.60 -6.19
CA PHE A 59 -5.97 -2.17 -6.81
C PHE A 59 -7.17 -2.16 -5.83
N GLY A 60 -6.96 -2.61 -4.60
CA GLY A 60 -8.00 -2.72 -3.57
C GLY A 60 -8.67 -1.40 -3.23
N THR A 61 -7.90 -0.30 -3.13
CA THR A 61 -8.45 1.03 -2.83
C THR A 61 -9.29 1.64 -3.96
N HIS A 62 -9.13 1.15 -5.20
CA HIS A 62 -9.94 1.58 -6.35
C HIS A 62 -11.21 0.75 -6.51
N VAL A 63 -11.12 -0.56 -6.28
CA VAL A 63 -12.21 -1.51 -6.55
C VAL A 63 -13.10 -1.74 -5.33
N PHE A 64 -12.54 -1.67 -4.13
CA PHE A 64 -13.27 -1.86 -2.88
C PHE A 64 -13.39 -0.54 -2.10
N ASP A 65 -14.22 -0.53 -1.05
CA ASP A 65 -14.27 0.55 -0.08
C ASP A 65 -14.09 0.01 1.35
N THR A 66 -13.85 0.90 2.32
CA THR A 66 -13.59 0.58 3.73
C THR A 66 -14.60 1.26 4.63
N LEU A 67 -14.78 0.76 5.85
CA LEU A 67 -15.69 1.37 6.83
C LEU A 67 -15.22 2.78 7.23
N TYR A 68 -13.91 2.91 7.42
CA TYR A 68 -13.20 4.15 7.74
C TYR A 68 -12.01 4.30 6.80
N ALA A 69 -11.46 5.51 6.69
CA ALA A 69 -10.29 5.77 5.88
C ALA A 69 -9.40 6.84 6.52
N MET A 70 -8.09 6.76 6.27
CA MET A 70 -7.13 7.72 6.77
C MET A 70 -7.10 8.97 5.90
N ALA A 71 -7.15 10.14 6.53
CA ALA A 71 -6.92 11.44 5.93
C ALA A 71 -5.41 11.76 5.83
N GLY A 72 -5.05 12.80 5.06
CA GLY A 72 -3.67 13.20 4.84
C GLY A 72 -2.89 13.60 6.10
N ASN A 73 -3.60 14.04 7.14
CA ASN A 73 -3.02 14.35 8.45
C ASN A 73 -2.91 13.13 9.39
N GLY A 74 -3.25 11.92 8.92
CA GLY A 74 -3.22 10.68 9.71
C GLY A 74 -4.49 10.41 10.52
N GLU A 75 -5.46 11.31 10.52
CA GLU A 75 -6.74 11.15 11.20
C GLU A 75 -7.61 10.10 10.50
N ILE A 76 -8.27 9.23 11.27
CA ILE A 76 -9.20 8.25 10.72
C ILE A 76 -10.60 8.83 10.67
N ARG A 77 -11.18 8.88 9.49
CA ARG A 77 -12.50 9.45 9.22
C ARG A 77 -13.48 8.40 8.72
N LEU A 78 -14.76 8.71 8.85
CA LEU A 78 -15.86 7.91 8.33
C LEU A 78 -15.73 7.73 6.80
N GLN A 79 -15.99 6.50 6.27
CA GLN A 79 -16.05 6.26 4.82
C GLN A 79 -17.36 5.56 4.43
N MET A 80 -17.53 4.25 4.57
CA MET A 80 -18.84 3.58 4.37
C MET A 80 -19.76 3.78 5.56
N VAL A 81 -19.23 3.97 6.77
CA VAL A 81 -20.01 4.26 7.97
C VAL A 81 -20.54 5.70 7.91
N GLU A 82 -21.83 5.87 8.22
CA GLU A 82 -22.50 7.16 8.39
C GLU A 82 -22.27 7.72 9.80
N THR A 83 -22.55 6.89 10.82
CA THR A 83 -22.38 7.21 12.24
C THR A 83 -21.92 6.00 13.03
N HIS A 84 -21.29 6.24 14.15
CA HIS A 84 -21.09 5.22 15.18
C HIS A 84 -21.40 5.77 16.56
N GLU A 85 -21.79 4.88 17.46
CA GLU A 85 -22.02 5.16 18.88
C GLU A 85 -21.18 4.22 19.73
N VAL A 86 -20.70 4.71 20.85
CA VAL A 86 -19.88 3.95 21.80
C VAL A 86 -20.56 4.00 23.16
N SER A 87 -20.77 2.84 23.80
CA SER A 87 -21.33 2.77 25.14
C SER A 87 -20.43 3.46 26.18
N ALA A 88 -21.01 3.89 27.31
CA ALA A 88 -20.29 4.62 28.35
C ALA A 88 -19.11 3.84 28.95
N ASP A 89 -19.21 2.52 29.01
CA ASP A 89 -18.13 1.60 29.43
C ASP A 89 -17.11 1.30 28.33
N ARG A 90 -17.32 1.83 27.12
CA ARG A 90 -16.49 1.61 25.92
C ARG A 90 -16.42 0.13 25.48
N LEU A 91 -17.35 -0.71 25.92
CA LEU A 91 -17.37 -2.13 25.56
C LEU A 91 -18.23 -2.44 24.34
N ARG A 92 -19.08 -1.51 23.90
CA ARG A 92 -19.93 -1.71 22.74
C ARG A 92 -19.80 -0.56 21.76
N TRP A 93 -19.60 -0.93 20.49
CA TRP A 93 -19.56 -0.05 19.34
C TRP A 93 -20.70 -0.43 18.41
N ASP A 94 -21.60 0.52 18.13
CA ASP A 94 -22.70 0.38 17.16
C ASP A 94 -22.37 1.22 15.93
N PHE A 95 -22.40 0.60 14.76
CA PHE A 95 -22.06 1.22 13.48
C PHE A 95 -23.29 1.23 12.57
N ARG A 96 -23.51 2.35 11.85
CA ARG A 96 -24.55 2.50 10.85
C ARG A 96 -23.94 2.85 9.51
N LEU A 97 -24.27 2.09 8.46
CA LEU A 97 -23.81 2.33 7.08
C LEU A 97 -24.59 3.47 6.43
N ARG A 98 -23.92 4.22 5.53
CA ARG A 98 -24.57 5.23 4.68
C ARG A 98 -25.65 4.60 3.80
N GLU A 99 -26.61 5.40 3.37
CA GLU A 99 -27.63 4.99 2.42
C GLU A 99 -27.09 4.87 0.99
N GLY A 100 -27.72 4.00 0.20
CA GLY A 100 -27.48 3.89 -1.22
C GLY A 100 -26.21 3.15 -1.61
N LEU A 101 -25.46 2.58 -0.67
CA LEU A 101 -24.26 1.80 -0.98
C LEU A 101 -24.62 0.53 -1.75
N LYS A 102 -23.93 0.28 -2.87
CA LYS A 102 -24.13 -0.88 -3.74
C LYS A 102 -22.82 -1.56 -4.06
N TRP A 103 -22.88 -2.86 -4.22
CA TRP A 103 -21.83 -3.64 -4.84
C TRP A 103 -21.79 -3.41 -6.36
N HIS A 104 -20.68 -3.76 -6.99
CA HIS A 104 -20.50 -3.63 -8.44
C HIS A 104 -21.50 -4.46 -9.27
N ASP A 105 -22.09 -5.50 -8.69
CA ASP A 105 -23.16 -6.30 -9.30
C ASP A 105 -24.56 -5.68 -9.14
N GLY A 106 -24.64 -4.50 -8.50
CA GLY A 106 -25.89 -3.76 -8.29
C GLY A 106 -26.65 -4.12 -7.02
N THR A 107 -26.27 -5.18 -6.30
CA THR A 107 -26.88 -5.55 -5.03
C THR A 107 -26.52 -4.57 -3.91
N PRO A 108 -27.41 -4.35 -2.92
CA PRO A 108 -27.13 -3.43 -1.82
C PRO A 108 -26.01 -3.97 -0.91
N VAL A 109 -25.19 -3.07 -0.38
CA VAL A 109 -24.26 -3.39 0.70
C VAL A 109 -25.03 -3.52 2.00
N THR A 110 -24.76 -4.59 2.75
CA THR A 110 -25.43 -4.88 4.02
C THR A 110 -24.46 -4.94 5.19
N ALA A 111 -24.98 -4.79 6.41
CA ALA A 111 -24.21 -4.98 7.64
C ALA A 111 -23.66 -6.42 7.77
N ALA A 112 -24.39 -7.43 7.24
CA ALA A 112 -23.91 -8.81 7.22
C ALA A 112 -22.64 -8.98 6.36
N ASP A 113 -22.58 -8.29 5.21
CA ASP A 113 -21.37 -8.25 4.37
C ASP A 113 -20.16 -7.69 5.14
N CYS A 114 -20.38 -6.60 5.90
CA CYS A 114 -19.32 -5.98 6.71
C CYS A 114 -18.82 -6.91 7.81
N VAL A 115 -19.73 -7.57 8.54
CA VAL A 115 -19.40 -8.56 9.57
C VAL A 115 -18.60 -9.73 8.96
N ALA A 116 -19.03 -10.27 7.83
CA ALA A 116 -18.34 -11.35 7.15
C ALA A 116 -16.94 -10.91 6.67
N SER A 117 -16.83 -9.71 6.09
CA SER A 117 -15.55 -9.14 5.61
C SER A 117 -14.55 -8.97 6.74
N LEU A 118 -14.97 -8.39 7.86
CA LEU A 118 -14.11 -8.22 9.04
C LEU A 118 -13.66 -9.57 9.62
N ASN A 119 -14.57 -10.55 9.72
CA ASN A 119 -14.24 -11.90 10.20
C ASN A 119 -13.18 -12.60 9.29
N ARG A 120 -13.25 -12.38 7.97
CA ARG A 120 -12.26 -12.91 7.03
C ARG A 120 -10.91 -12.20 7.13
N TRP A 121 -10.94 -10.86 7.28
CA TRP A 121 -9.73 -10.04 7.30
C TRP A 121 -8.95 -10.13 8.62
N MET A 122 -9.63 -10.10 9.78
CA MET A 122 -8.99 -10.02 11.11
C MET A 122 -7.88 -11.07 11.35
N PRO A 123 -8.04 -12.34 10.98
CA PRO A 123 -6.96 -13.33 11.19
C PRO A 123 -5.69 -13.06 10.37
N ARG A 124 -5.81 -12.33 9.27
CA ARG A 124 -4.73 -12.09 8.30
C ARG A 124 -3.87 -10.88 8.64
N ASP A 125 -4.37 -9.97 9.47
CA ASP A 125 -3.74 -8.70 9.82
C ASP A 125 -3.33 -8.64 11.29
N ALA A 126 -2.20 -7.97 11.61
CA ALA A 126 -1.73 -7.87 13.00
C ALA A 126 -2.71 -7.10 13.88
N LEU A 127 -3.17 -5.92 13.42
CA LEU A 127 -4.18 -5.12 14.13
C LEU A 127 -5.55 -5.82 14.15
N GLY A 128 -5.89 -6.52 13.06
CA GLY A 128 -7.08 -7.35 12.96
C GLY A 128 -7.10 -8.45 14.03
N ARG A 129 -5.97 -9.15 14.24
CA ARG A 129 -5.85 -10.16 15.31
C ARG A 129 -6.01 -9.55 16.71
N MET A 130 -5.51 -8.32 16.93
CA MET A 130 -5.70 -7.62 18.21
C MET A 130 -7.19 -7.32 18.46
N LEU A 131 -7.89 -6.79 17.45
CA LEU A 131 -9.33 -6.55 17.52
C LEU A 131 -10.09 -7.86 17.79
N ARG A 132 -9.74 -8.94 17.07
CA ARG A 132 -10.36 -10.25 17.26
C ARG A 132 -10.15 -10.81 18.68
N ALA A 133 -8.99 -10.59 19.29
CA ALA A 133 -8.71 -11.01 20.66
C ALA A 133 -9.55 -10.21 21.69
N ALA A 134 -9.68 -8.89 21.48
CA ALA A 134 -10.49 -7.99 22.32
C ALA A 134 -12.01 -8.19 22.12
N GLN A 135 -12.44 -8.69 20.96
CA GLN A 135 -13.83 -8.90 20.59
C GLN A 135 -14.45 -10.06 21.38
N GLU A 136 -15.63 -9.84 21.94
CA GLU A 136 -16.52 -10.88 22.46
C GLU A 136 -17.48 -11.35 21.36
N ARG A 137 -18.18 -10.41 20.72
CA ARG A 137 -19.16 -10.68 19.66
C ARG A 137 -19.18 -9.59 18.60
N MET A 138 -19.47 -9.97 17.38
CA MET A 138 -19.74 -9.05 16.26
C MET A 138 -20.95 -9.58 15.48
N GLU A 139 -21.97 -8.74 15.29
CA GLU A 139 -23.23 -9.16 14.68
C GLU A 139 -23.90 -8.04 13.88
N ALA A 140 -24.54 -8.39 12.79
CA ALA A 140 -25.47 -7.52 12.10
C ALA A 140 -26.76 -7.39 12.92
N ARG A 141 -27.23 -6.15 13.09
CA ARG A 141 -28.46 -5.82 13.85
C ARG A 141 -29.65 -5.66 12.91
N ASP A 142 -29.40 -5.04 11.77
CA ASP A 142 -30.35 -4.87 10.67
C ASP A 142 -29.58 -4.79 9.35
N ALA A 143 -30.23 -4.42 8.26
CA ALA A 143 -29.59 -4.35 6.94
C ALA A 143 -28.41 -3.36 6.87
N ARG A 144 -28.41 -2.31 7.70
CA ARG A 144 -27.40 -1.22 7.67
C ARG A 144 -26.64 -1.03 8.96
N SER A 145 -27.00 -1.74 10.02
CA SER A 145 -26.40 -1.57 11.34
C SER A 145 -25.78 -2.86 11.86
N PHE A 146 -24.57 -2.78 12.39
CA PHE A 146 -23.91 -3.88 13.08
C PHE A 146 -23.25 -3.39 14.35
N SER A 147 -22.96 -4.31 15.28
CA SER A 147 -22.28 -3.99 16.53
C SER A 147 -21.08 -4.89 16.77
N ILE A 148 -20.08 -4.33 17.46
CA ILE A 148 -18.93 -5.04 18.01
C ILE A 148 -18.98 -4.88 19.52
N THR A 149 -19.12 -6.00 20.23
CA THR A 149 -19.01 -6.07 21.70
C THR A 149 -17.62 -6.55 22.07
N LEU A 150 -17.00 -5.90 23.03
CA LEU A 150 -15.63 -6.12 23.46
C LEU A 150 -15.58 -6.70 24.86
N LYS A 151 -14.55 -7.47 25.18
CA LYS A 151 -14.22 -7.99 26.51
C LYS A 151 -13.55 -6.92 27.39
N GLU A 152 -12.81 -6.00 26.77
CA GLU A 152 -12.12 -4.87 27.38
C GLU A 152 -12.15 -3.67 26.42
N PRO A 153 -12.03 -2.42 26.89
CA PRO A 153 -11.96 -1.25 26.03
C PRO A 153 -10.80 -1.36 25.02
N PHE A 154 -11.08 -1.04 23.76
CA PHE A 154 -10.11 -1.11 22.67
C PHE A 154 -9.94 0.25 21.98
N PRO A 155 -8.99 1.10 22.43
CA PRO A 155 -8.82 2.48 21.95
C PRO A 155 -8.49 2.59 20.46
N LEU A 156 -7.99 1.52 19.84
CA LEU A 156 -7.55 1.50 18.44
C LEU A 156 -8.65 1.14 17.45
N MET A 157 -9.92 1.08 17.85
CA MET A 157 -11.01 0.63 16.97
C MET A 157 -11.00 1.34 15.62
N LEU A 158 -10.93 2.67 15.61
CA LEU A 158 -10.95 3.45 14.36
C LEU A 158 -9.68 3.23 13.55
N GLN A 159 -8.52 3.20 14.19
CA GLN A 159 -7.23 2.97 13.55
C GLN A 159 -7.19 1.60 12.84
N VAL A 160 -7.75 0.59 13.45
CA VAL A 160 -7.84 -0.76 12.89
C VAL A 160 -8.77 -0.79 11.68
N LEU A 161 -9.95 -0.18 11.79
CA LEU A 161 -10.96 -0.18 10.73
C LEU A 161 -10.65 0.77 9.56
N GLY A 162 -9.75 1.75 9.76
CA GLY A 162 -9.35 2.74 8.75
C GLY A 162 -7.89 2.71 8.35
N LYS A 163 -7.14 1.67 8.73
CA LYS A 163 -5.70 1.56 8.40
C LYS A 163 -5.45 1.60 6.88
N PRO A 164 -4.39 2.32 6.42
CA PRO A 164 -4.09 2.45 4.99
C PRO A 164 -3.21 1.34 4.43
N ASN A 165 -2.53 0.57 5.30
CA ASN A 165 -1.56 -0.45 4.89
C ASN A 165 -2.22 -1.82 4.67
N ALA A 166 -1.61 -2.63 3.81
CA ALA A 166 -2.07 -3.99 3.49
C ALA A 166 -1.76 -5.00 4.64
N PRO A 167 -2.58 -6.05 4.82
CA PRO A 167 -3.88 -6.26 4.18
C PRO A 167 -4.92 -5.20 4.57
N LEU A 168 -5.67 -4.70 3.57
CA LEU A 168 -6.67 -3.65 3.81
C LEU A 168 -7.95 -4.22 4.44
N PRO A 169 -8.60 -3.50 5.40
CA PRO A 169 -9.91 -3.87 5.93
C PRO A 169 -11.03 -3.48 4.95
N VAL A 170 -10.97 -3.96 3.72
CA VAL A 170 -11.99 -3.68 2.70
C VAL A 170 -13.24 -4.48 2.95
N MET A 171 -14.39 -3.93 2.53
CA MET A 171 -15.65 -4.65 2.54
C MET A 171 -15.89 -5.34 1.20
N MET A 172 -16.45 -6.55 1.24
CA MET A 172 -16.83 -7.35 0.08
C MET A 172 -18.16 -8.06 0.34
N PRO A 173 -18.89 -8.50 -0.69
CA PRO A 173 -20.11 -9.28 -0.50
C PRO A 173 -19.87 -10.51 0.37
N GLU A 174 -20.82 -10.85 1.25
CA GLU A 174 -20.73 -11.99 2.17
C GLU A 174 -20.34 -13.30 1.45
N ARG A 175 -20.88 -13.52 0.23
CA ARG A 175 -20.53 -14.70 -0.60
C ARG A 175 -19.03 -14.80 -0.91
N LEU A 176 -18.35 -13.67 -1.08
CA LEU A 176 -16.89 -13.61 -1.26
C LEU A 176 -16.15 -13.67 0.07
N ALA A 177 -16.67 -12.97 1.08
CA ALA A 177 -16.07 -12.96 2.42
C ALA A 177 -16.10 -14.33 3.11
N ARG A 178 -16.99 -15.24 2.70
CA ARG A 178 -17.02 -16.64 3.15
C ARG A 178 -15.92 -17.52 2.54
N THR A 179 -15.17 -17.03 1.53
CA THR A 179 -14.01 -17.76 1.02
C THR A 179 -12.99 -17.96 2.15
N PRO A 180 -12.52 -19.18 2.40
CA PRO A 180 -11.53 -19.46 3.44
C PRO A 180 -10.33 -18.53 3.38
N GLY A 181 -9.78 -18.15 4.53
CA GLY A 181 -8.69 -17.18 4.59
C GLY A 181 -7.37 -17.63 3.94
N ASP A 182 -7.18 -18.93 3.75
CA ASP A 182 -6.07 -19.54 3.02
C ASP A 182 -6.30 -19.63 1.50
N GLN A 183 -7.50 -19.26 1.04
CA GLN A 183 -7.88 -19.17 -0.37
C GLN A 183 -8.12 -17.74 -0.78
N ARG A 184 -7.63 -17.38 -1.97
CA ARG A 184 -7.84 -16.04 -2.55
C ARG A 184 -9.14 -15.98 -3.34
N ILE A 185 -9.83 -14.83 -3.29
CA ILE A 185 -10.91 -14.54 -4.22
C ILE A 185 -10.32 -14.24 -5.61
N THR A 186 -11.02 -14.64 -6.65
CA THR A 186 -10.66 -14.42 -8.06
C THR A 186 -11.64 -13.51 -8.80
N ASP A 187 -12.82 -13.28 -8.22
CA ASP A 187 -13.85 -12.37 -8.73
C ASP A 187 -13.96 -11.16 -7.78
N PRO A 188 -13.30 -10.02 -8.07
CA PRO A 188 -13.22 -8.89 -7.15
C PRO A 188 -14.44 -7.98 -7.26
N VAL A 189 -15.60 -8.43 -6.83
CA VAL A 189 -16.78 -7.57 -6.68
C VAL A 189 -16.62 -6.71 -5.43
N GLY A 190 -16.40 -5.42 -5.63
CA GLY A 190 -16.28 -4.41 -4.58
C GLY A 190 -17.45 -3.41 -4.59
N SER A 191 -17.31 -2.34 -3.81
CA SER A 191 -18.20 -1.18 -3.77
C SER A 191 -17.48 0.13 -4.04
N GLY A 192 -16.23 0.05 -4.52
CA GLY A 192 -15.35 1.19 -4.74
C GLY A 192 -15.71 2.03 -5.97
N PRO A 193 -14.96 3.14 -6.18
CA PRO A 193 -15.23 4.10 -7.25
C PRO A 193 -14.94 3.56 -8.66
N PHE A 194 -14.21 2.46 -8.78
CA PHE A 194 -13.92 1.79 -10.06
C PHE A 194 -14.35 0.32 -10.03
N ARG A 195 -14.76 -0.19 -11.21
CA ARG A 195 -15.09 -1.59 -11.47
C ARG A 195 -13.97 -2.27 -12.23
N PHE A 196 -13.54 -3.43 -11.81
CA PHE A 196 -12.60 -4.26 -12.56
C PHE A 196 -13.31 -4.89 -13.79
N ARG A 197 -12.64 -4.85 -14.95
CA ARG A 197 -13.14 -5.41 -16.20
C ARG A 197 -12.34 -6.66 -16.56
N ALA A 198 -12.81 -7.82 -16.12
CA ALA A 198 -12.15 -9.10 -16.35
C ALA A 198 -12.00 -9.44 -17.84
N ASP A 199 -12.99 -9.04 -18.67
CA ASP A 199 -12.98 -9.20 -20.12
C ASP A 199 -11.89 -8.37 -20.84
N GLN A 200 -11.40 -7.31 -20.18
CA GLN A 200 -10.35 -6.42 -20.65
C GLN A 200 -9.00 -6.63 -19.95
N TRP A 201 -8.91 -7.62 -19.09
CA TRP A 201 -7.63 -7.95 -18.46
C TRP A 201 -6.80 -8.86 -19.34
N ARG A 202 -5.57 -8.42 -19.61
CA ARG A 202 -4.55 -9.19 -20.37
C ARG A 202 -3.30 -9.25 -19.51
N PRO A 203 -3.09 -10.34 -18.72
CA PRO A 203 -1.91 -10.52 -17.88
C PRO A 203 -0.62 -10.27 -18.67
N GLY A 204 0.34 -9.58 -18.04
CA GLY A 204 1.59 -9.14 -18.64
C GLY A 204 1.47 -7.93 -19.57
N SER A 205 0.28 -7.36 -19.76
CA SER A 205 0.06 -6.24 -20.69
C SER A 205 -0.78 -5.11 -20.09
N VAL A 206 -2.04 -5.36 -19.77
CA VAL A 206 -2.95 -4.31 -19.32
C VAL A 206 -4.11 -4.86 -18.48
N MET A 207 -4.52 -4.07 -17.48
CA MET A 207 -5.76 -4.23 -16.74
C MET A 207 -6.62 -2.96 -16.89
N LEU A 208 -7.92 -3.12 -17.14
CA LEU A 208 -8.86 -2.01 -17.17
C LEU A 208 -9.68 -1.94 -15.87
N LEU A 209 -9.66 -0.75 -15.27
CA LEU A 209 -10.63 -0.34 -14.27
C LEU A 209 -11.55 0.73 -14.88
N GLU A 210 -12.85 0.54 -14.79
CA GLU A 210 -13.87 1.44 -15.35
C GLU A 210 -14.57 2.19 -14.23
N ARG A 211 -14.94 3.44 -14.45
CA ARG A 211 -15.70 4.23 -13.48
C ARG A 211 -16.98 3.49 -13.06
N ASN A 212 -17.20 3.40 -11.74
CA ASN A 212 -18.45 2.89 -11.19
C ASN A 212 -19.53 3.99 -11.21
N PRO A 213 -20.54 3.94 -12.09
CA PRO A 213 -21.57 4.97 -12.17
C PRO A 213 -22.52 4.98 -10.97
N ASP A 214 -22.59 3.86 -10.22
CA ASP A 214 -23.45 3.72 -9.03
C ASP A 214 -22.71 4.03 -7.73
N TYR A 215 -21.43 4.44 -7.81
CA TYR A 215 -20.69 4.82 -6.61
C TYR A 215 -21.28 6.08 -5.97
N VAL A 216 -21.52 6.02 -4.67
CA VAL A 216 -22.03 7.17 -3.89
C VAL A 216 -20.88 7.79 -3.12
N PRO A 217 -20.22 8.85 -3.65
CA PRO A 217 -19.14 9.51 -2.94
C PRO A 217 -19.63 10.18 -1.66
N ARG A 218 -18.74 10.39 -0.70
CA ARG A 218 -19.01 11.28 0.44
C ARG A 218 -19.09 12.73 -0.02
N ARG A 219 -19.77 13.56 0.79
CA ARG A 219 -19.90 14.99 0.49
C ARG A 219 -18.69 15.81 0.90
N GLU A 220 -17.91 15.32 1.86
CA GLU A 220 -16.69 15.94 2.34
C GLU A 220 -15.63 15.96 1.24
N ALA A 221 -14.81 17.00 1.22
CA ALA A 221 -13.70 17.09 0.27
C ALA A 221 -12.78 15.88 0.39
N PRO A 222 -12.23 15.39 -0.74
CA PRO A 222 -11.27 14.29 -0.73
C PRO A 222 -10.01 14.70 0.02
N ASP A 223 -9.51 13.78 0.84
CA ASP A 223 -8.31 13.98 1.64
C ASP A 223 -7.60 12.62 1.81
N PHE A 224 -6.58 12.38 1.03
CA PHE A 224 -5.86 11.11 0.93
C PHE A 224 -6.83 9.95 0.61
N LEU A 225 -7.03 8.99 1.53
CA LEU A 225 -7.97 7.87 1.33
C LEU A 225 -9.39 8.21 1.78
N ALA A 226 -9.58 9.27 2.56
CA ALA A 226 -10.86 9.69 3.13
C ALA A 226 -11.59 10.71 2.24
N GLY A 227 -12.88 10.90 2.53
CA GLY A 227 -13.74 11.88 1.86
C GLY A 227 -14.32 11.42 0.53
N GLY A 228 -14.72 12.38 -0.29
CA GLY A 228 -15.40 12.11 -1.56
C GLY A 228 -14.45 11.58 -2.63
N LYS A 229 -14.66 10.34 -3.08
CA LYS A 229 -13.93 9.74 -4.19
C LYS A 229 -14.71 9.97 -5.50
N ASP A 230 -14.73 11.23 -5.96
CA ASP A 230 -15.48 11.64 -7.16
C ASP A 230 -14.67 11.38 -8.43
N VAL A 231 -15.00 10.35 -9.19
CA VAL A 231 -14.27 9.92 -10.38
C VAL A 231 -14.64 10.76 -11.60
N LYS A 232 -13.67 11.45 -12.18
CA LYS A 232 -13.82 12.30 -13.38
C LYS A 232 -13.43 11.61 -14.67
N ILE A 233 -12.63 10.54 -14.61
CA ILE A 233 -12.20 9.72 -15.73
C ILE A 233 -13.14 8.53 -15.91
N ASP A 234 -13.31 8.04 -17.14
CA ASP A 234 -14.20 6.91 -17.43
C ASP A 234 -13.46 5.57 -17.40
N GLN A 235 -12.19 5.56 -17.82
CA GLN A 235 -11.37 4.37 -17.96
C GLN A 235 -9.96 4.59 -17.41
N LEU A 236 -9.48 3.67 -16.58
CA LEU A 236 -8.13 3.64 -16.03
C LEU A 236 -7.43 2.36 -16.50
N PHE A 237 -6.49 2.51 -17.42
CA PHE A 237 -5.66 1.42 -17.95
C PHE A 237 -4.38 1.30 -17.13
N LEU A 238 -4.24 0.22 -16.36
CA LEU A 238 -3.01 -0.15 -15.67
C LEU A 238 -2.13 -0.90 -16.68
N ARG A 239 -1.13 -0.22 -17.23
CA ARG A 239 -0.20 -0.76 -18.24
C ARG A 239 0.96 -1.45 -17.56
N VAL A 240 1.36 -2.61 -18.07
CA VAL A 240 2.56 -3.32 -17.61
C VAL A 240 3.75 -2.92 -18.47
N MET A 241 4.72 -2.25 -17.87
CA MET A 241 6.00 -1.87 -18.49
C MET A 241 7.14 -2.23 -17.53
N PRO A 242 7.71 -3.45 -17.65
CA PRO A 242 8.72 -3.92 -16.70
C PRO A 242 10.01 -3.10 -16.71
N ASP A 243 10.40 -2.56 -17.88
CA ASP A 243 11.56 -1.72 -18.02
C ASP A 243 11.22 -0.26 -17.71
N GLN A 244 11.83 0.30 -16.64
CA GLN A 244 11.57 1.66 -16.19
C GLN A 244 12.01 2.74 -17.21
N ALA A 245 13.08 2.52 -17.97
CA ALA A 245 13.54 3.49 -18.96
C ALA A 245 12.57 3.55 -20.15
N THR A 246 12.01 2.40 -20.55
CA THR A 246 10.92 2.32 -21.54
C THR A 246 9.68 3.06 -21.04
N GLY A 247 9.25 2.84 -19.80
CA GLY A 247 8.14 3.57 -19.18
C GLY A 247 8.36 5.08 -19.14
N ALA A 248 9.55 5.53 -18.73
CA ALA A 248 9.92 6.94 -18.71
C ALA A 248 9.91 7.56 -20.12
N THR A 249 10.35 6.82 -21.13
CA THR A 249 10.32 7.26 -22.54
C THR A 249 8.87 7.38 -23.04
N ALA A 250 8.01 6.41 -22.73
CA ALA A 250 6.59 6.46 -23.07
C ALA A 250 5.87 7.64 -22.37
N LEU A 251 6.25 7.97 -21.13
CA LEU A 251 5.73 9.14 -20.42
C LEU A 251 6.16 10.45 -21.11
N MET A 252 7.42 10.56 -21.51
CA MET A 252 7.94 11.73 -22.24
C MET A 252 7.26 11.87 -23.62
N ALA A 253 7.00 10.77 -24.30
CA ALA A 253 6.30 10.74 -25.61
C ALA A 253 4.79 11.01 -25.49
N GLY A 254 4.20 10.89 -24.28
CA GLY A 254 2.76 11.05 -24.05
C GLY A 254 1.94 9.81 -24.39
N GLU A 255 2.56 8.65 -24.48
CA GLU A 255 1.90 7.35 -24.66
C GLU A 255 1.25 6.85 -23.37
N ILE A 256 1.81 7.25 -22.22
CA ILE A 256 1.22 7.09 -20.89
C ILE A 256 1.08 8.43 -20.18
N ASP A 257 0.19 8.51 -19.22
CA ASP A 257 -0.21 9.73 -18.52
C ASP A 257 0.45 9.87 -17.15
N TYR A 258 0.77 8.74 -16.51
CA TYR A 258 1.35 8.66 -15.16
C TYR A 258 2.29 7.46 -15.06
N MET A 259 3.40 7.66 -14.33
CA MET A 259 4.33 6.60 -13.95
C MET A 259 4.66 6.73 -12.45
N GLN A 260 4.45 5.65 -11.69
CA GLN A 260 4.59 5.66 -10.22
C GLN A 260 6.03 5.80 -9.77
N TYR A 261 6.98 5.09 -10.38
CA TYR A 261 8.38 5.09 -10.00
C TYR A 261 9.25 5.50 -11.18
N LEU A 262 9.81 6.69 -11.09
CA LEU A 262 10.72 7.21 -12.11
C LEU A 262 12.15 6.72 -11.87
N PRO A 263 12.88 6.30 -12.92
CA PRO A 263 14.28 5.93 -12.80
C PRO A 263 15.15 7.15 -12.46
N PHE A 264 16.01 7.00 -11.46
CA PHE A 264 16.80 8.10 -10.90
C PHE A 264 17.76 8.73 -11.90
N ASP A 265 18.34 7.95 -12.79
CA ASP A 265 19.25 8.39 -13.86
C ASP A 265 18.58 9.25 -14.92
N LEU A 266 17.26 9.14 -15.09
CA LEU A 266 16.49 9.93 -16.03
C LEU A 266 15.79 11.15 -15.43
N LEU A 267 15.82 11.35 -14.09
CA LEU A 267 15.10 12.45 -13.42
C LEU A 267 15.42 13.81 -14.02
N GLY A 268 16.71 14.13 -14.19
CA GLY A 268 17.11 15.42 -14.76
C GLY A 268 16.63 15.65 -16.20
N ARG A 269 16.37 14.57 -16.98
CA ARG A 269 15.75 14.68 -18.31
C ARG A 269 14.24 14.87 -18.21
N LEU A 270 13.60 14.12 -17.33
CA LEU A 270 12.15 14.17 -17.09
C LEU A 270 11.72 15.55 -16.57
N GLU A 271 12.49 16.16 -15.63
CA GLU A 271 12.24 17.51 -15.11
C GLU A 271 12.28 18.59 -16.19
N ARG A 272 13.16 18.44 -17.19
CA ARG A 272 13.28 19.37 -18.32
C ARG A 272 12.28 19.10 -19.46
N THR A 273 11.54 17.98 -19.37
CA THR A 273 10.57 17.62 -20.42
C THR A 273 9.32 18.48 -20.33
N ARG A 274 9.03 19.28 -21.36
CA ARG A 274 7.83 20.11 -21.41
C ARG A 274 6.57 19.24 -21.32
N GLY A 275 5.61 19.67 -20.51
CA GLY A 275 4.34 18.95 -20.34
C GLY A 275 4.38 17.80 -19.36
N LEU A 276 5.46 17.68 -18.57
CA LEU A 276 5.56 16.77 -17.43
C LEU A 276 5.65 17.52 -16.11
N ARG A 277 5.20 16.87 -15.05
CA ARG A 277 5.45 17.24 -13.65
C ARG A 277 5.92 16.02 -12.88
N LEU A 278 6.89 16.23 -11.99
CA LEU A 278 7.35 15.23 -11.04
C LEU A 278 6.72 15.50 -9.68
N MET A 279 6.42 14.43 -8.96
CA MET A 279 5.83 14.45 -7.62
C MET A 279 6.77 13.71 -6.68
N SER A 280 7.37 14.42 -5.73
CA SER A 280 8.24 13.86 -4.70
C SER A 280 7.52 13.80 -3.37
N PHE A 281 7.94 12.89 -2.49
CA PHE A 281 7.27 12.58 -1.24
C PHE A 281 8.23 12.76 -0.06
N GLY A 282 7.70 13.17 1.09
CA GLY A 282 8.46 13.37 2.32
C GLY A 282 7.87 12.61 3.51
N GLY A 283 8.58 12.59 4.63
CA GLY A 283 8.14 11.97 5.88
C GLY A 283 7.74 10.51 5.72
N VAL A 284 6.56 10.15 6.24
CA VAL A 284 6.04 8.78 6.17
C VAL A 284 5.72 8.28 4.77
N GLN A 285 5.71 9.12 3.76
CA GLN A 285 5.49 8.72 2.37
C GLN A 285 6.79 8.33 1.63
N GLN A 286 7.95 8.50 2.26
CA GLN A 286 9.22 7.98 1.77
C GLN A 286 9.29 6.46 1.97
N PHE A 287 10.31 5.85 1.39
CA PHE A 287 10.63 4.44 1.56
C PHE A 287 11.70 4.25 2.61
N GLN A 288 11.61 3.16 3.36
CA GLN A 288 12.71 2.66 4.19
C GLN A 288 13.21 1.34 3.61
N GLY A 289 14.49 1.30 3.33
CA GLY A 289 15.21 0.10 2.91
C GLY A 289 15.62 -0.76 4.09
N ASN A 290 15.45 -2.08 3.98
CA ASN A 290 15.66 -3.01 5.06
C ASN A 290 16.33 -4.31 4.58
N PHE A 291 17.23 -4.84 5.40
CA PHE A 291 17.68 -6.21 5.34
C PHE A 291 16.93 -7.01 6.41
N ARG A 292 16.00 -7.86 6.00
CA ARG A 292 15.26 -8.75 6.92
C ARG A 292 16.10 -9.97 7.23
N LEU A 293 16.32 -10.27 8.52
CA LEU A 293 17.12 -11.38 9.00
C LEU A 293 16.27 -12.62 9.28
N ASN A 294 16.88 -13.80 9.07
CA ASN A 294 16.31 -15.09 9.41
C ASN A 294 16.87 -15.55 10.78
N HIS A 295 16.05 -15.49 11.81
CA HIS A 295 16.43 -15.93 13.16
C HIS A 295 16.30 -17.44 13.37
N ALA A 296 15.79 -18.17 12.38
CA ALA A 296 15.60 -19.63 12.46
C ALA A 296 16.79 -20.42 11.88
N ALA A 297 17.77 -19.73 11.24
CA ALA A 297 18.88 -20.38 10.55
C ALA A 297 20.22 -19.65 10.76
N PRO A 298 21.37 -20.37 10.76
CA PRO A 298 22.69 -19.77 10.80
C PRO A 298 22.93 -18.80 9.64
N PRO A 299 23.84 -17.81 9.86
CA PRO A 299 24.50 -17.45 11.11
C PRO A 299 23.69 -16.55 12.01
N PHE A 300 22.47 -16.16 11.59
CA PHE A 300 21.64 -15.17 12.28
C PHE A 300 20.63 -15.76 13.28
N ASP A 301 20.70 -17.06 13.59
CA ASP A 301 20.14 -17.67 14.79
C ASP A 301 20.87 -17.20 16.05
N ASP A 302 22.16 -16.85 15.98
CA ASP A 302 22.92 -16.26 17.09
C ASP A 302 22.64 -14.74 17.20
N PRO A 303 22.07 -14.25 18.34
CA PRO A 303 21.81 -12.83 18.56
C PRO A 303 23.08 -11.97 18.56
N ALA A 304 24.22 -12.50 19.00
CA ALA A 304 25.48 -11.74 19.01
C ALA A 304 25.98 -11.49 17.60
N VAL A 305 25.86 -12.49 16.71
CA VAL A 305 26.23 -12.35 15.29
C VAL A 305 25.32 -11.35 14.57
N ARG A 306 23.99 -11.38 14.83
CA ARG A 306 23.06 -10.41 14.23
C ARG A 306 23.39 -8.97 14.58
N ARG A 307 23.70 -8.69 15.86
CA ARG A 307 24.00 -7.32 16.32
C ARG A 307 25.23 -6.69 15.66
N VAL A 308 26.18 -7.50 15.21
CA VAL A 308 27.35 -7.00 14.45
C VAL A 308 26.94 -6.23 13.20
N LEU A 309 25.80 -6.61 12.56
CA LEU A 309 25.34 -5.97 11.33
C LEU A 309 25.04 -4.48 11.50
N TRP A 310 24.68 -4.00 12.71
CA TRP A 310 24.48 -2.57 12.96
C TRP A 310 25.72 -1.72 12.71
N LYS A 311 26.91 -2.32 12.81
CA LYS A 311 28.20 -1.66 12.52
C LYS A 311 28.67 -1.84 11.08
N LEU A 312 27.90 -2.54 10.25
CA LEU A 312 28.27 -2.83 8.86
C LEU A 312 27.36 -2.14 7.84
N VAL A 313 26.22 -1.60 8.27
CA VAL A 313 25.33 -0.85 7.38
C VAL A 313 25.86 0.55 7.16
N ASP A 314 26.07 0.90 5.88
CA ASP A 314 26.39 2.24 5.42
C ASP A 314 25.20 2.75 4.56
N GLN A 315 24.36 3.60 5.16
CA GLN A 315 23.17 4.12 4.48
C GLN A 315 23.56 5.08 3.34
N ASP A 316 24.56 5.94 3.54
CA ASP A 316 24.98 6.89 2.51
C ASP A 316 25.64 6.19 1.32
N ALA A 317 26.52 5.23 1.56
CA ALA A 317 27.11 4.41 0.51
C ALA A 317 26.05 3.61 -0.25
N SER A 318 25.06 3.02 0.44
CA SER A 318 23.97 2.29 -0.18
C SER A 318 23.14 3.17 -1.10
N LEU A 319 22.68 4.34 -0.61
CA LEU A 319 21.88 5.28 -1.40
C LEU A 319 22.69 5.90 -2.56
N THR A 320 24.01 6.08 -2.37
CA THR A 320 24.91 6.56 -3.41
C THR A 320 25.11 5.53 -4.51
N ALA A 321 25.37 4.28 -4.14
CA ALA A 321 25.55 3.18 -5.09
C ALA A 321 24.28 2.93 -5.93
N ILE A 322 23.10 3.10 -5.34
CA ILE A 322 21.79 3.02 -6.05
C ILE A 322 21.62 4.19 -7.03
N GLY A 323 22.37 5.30 -6.87
CA GLY A 323 22.22 6.49 -7.71
C GLY A 323 21.09 7.41 -7.28
N ILE A 324 20.58 7.30 -6.05
CA ILE A 324 19.54 8.20 -5.56
C ILE A 324 20.12 9.61 -5.39
N PRO A 325 19.55 10.65 -6.02
CA PRO A 325 20.06 12.01 -5.88
C PRO A 325 19.91 12.54 -4.44
N PRO A 326 20.78 13.43 -3.96
CA PRO A 326 20.71 13.98 -2.60
C PRO A 326 19.34 14.57 -2.22
N ALA A 327 18.64 15.21 -3.15
CA ALA A 327 17.30 15.77 -2.93
C ALA A 327 16.22 14.72 -2.62
N HIS A 328 16.51 13.44 -2.90
CA HIS A 328 15.59 12.32 -2.67
C HIS A 328 16.05 11.38 -1.55
N ARG A 329 17.09 11.74 -0.82
CA ARG A 329 17.59 11.00 0.34
C ARG A 329 17.16 11.69 1.63
N ALA A 330 16.75 10.91 2.63
CA ALA A 330 16.81 11.41 4.00
C ALA A 330 18.28 11.39 4.49
N PRO A 331 18.66 12.25 5.45
CA PRO A 331 19.87 12.02 6.23
C PRO A 331 19.85 10.60 6.83
N THR A 332 21.03 10.11 7.30
CA THR A 332 21.10 8.81 7.97
C THR A 332 19.98 8.66 8.99
N CYS A 333 19.10 7.70 8.75
CA CYS A 333 17.90 7.48 9.56
C CYS A 333 18.01 6.17 10.32
N ASN A 334 18.15 6.26 11.64
CA ASN A 334 18.27 5.12 12.54
C ASN A 334 16.97 4.88 13.33
N SER A 335 15.86 5.53 12.96
CA SER A 335 14.55 5.27 13.56
C SER A 335 13.81 4.15 12.84
N PHE A 336 13.32 3.16 13.61
CA PHE A 336 12.41 2.14 13.07
C PHE A 336 11.10 2.75 12.55
N TRP A 337 10.69 3.91 13.11
CA TRP A 337 9.41 4.56 12.82
C TRP A 337 9.48 5.58 11.67
N MET A 338 10.48 5.51 10.83
CA MET A 338 10.85 6.54 9.84
C MET A 338 11.40 7.80 10.51
N CYS A 339 12.22 8.53 9.81
CA CYS A 339 12.58 9.91 10.16
C CYS A 339 11.52 10.88 9.62
N ASP A 340 11.36 12.01 10.29
CA ASP A 340 10.30 13.00 10.03
C ASP A 340 8.88 12.44 10.16
N ALA A 341 8.69 11.46 11.06
CA ALA A 341 7.40 10.87 11.41
C ALA A 341 7.05 11.17 12.88
N PRO A 342 5.76 11.06 13.27
CA PRO A 342 5.31 11.39 14.63
C PRO A 342 6.01 10.63 15.76
N LEU A 343 6.45 9.39 15.51
CA LEU A 343 7.11 8.52 16.50
C LEU A 343 8.63 8.45 16.32
N THR A 344 9.21 9.26 15.43
CA THR A 344 10.67 9.34 15.24
C THR A 344 11.38 9.47 16.59
N THR A 345 12.41 8.66 16.81
CA THR A 345 13.23 8.68 18.02
C THR A 345 14.65 8.26 17.68
N ASP A 346 15.61 8.83 18.40
CA ASP A 346 17.04 8.48 18.37
C ASP A 346 17.44 7.43 19.44
N ALA A 347 16.47 6.90 20.17
CA ALA A 347 16.70 5.87 21.18
C ALA A 347 17.48 4.68 20.57
N GLY A 348 18.71 4.44 21.04
CA GLY A 348 19.56 3.37 20.54
C GLY A 348 20.28 3.68 19.20
N ALA A 349 20.11 4.85 18.59
CA ALA A 349 20.68 5.21 17.29
C ALA A 349 22.22 5.11 17.23
N THR A 350 22.90 5.29 18.37
CA THR A 350 24.36 5.16 18.48
C THR A 350 24.87 3.72 18.26
N ILE A 351 23.99 2.72 18.35
CA ILE A 351 24.30 1.30 18.07
C ILE A 351 24.57 1.12 16.56
N ALA A 352 23.78 1.79 15.73
CA ALA A 352 23.86 1.72 14.27
C ALA A 352 24.84 2.76 13.72
N ARG A 353 26.13 2.51 13.94
CA ARG A 353 27.21 3.35 13.43
C ARG A 353 28.22 2.49 12.69
N LEU A 354 28.50 2.83 11.43
CA LEU A 354 29.49 2.14 10.63
C LEU A 354 30.87 2.12 11.33
N ASP A 355 31.36 0.93 11.60
CA ASP A 355 32.69 0.68 12.18
C ASP A 355 33.12 -0.77 11.89
N ILE A 356 33.76 -0.96 10.75
CA ILE A 356 34.16 -2.30 10.26
C ILE A 356 35.17 -2.97 11.22
N GLU A 357 36.11 -2.24 11.82
CA GLU A 357 37.10 -2.82 12.73
C GLU A 357 36.45 -3.26 14.06
N ALA A 358 35.54 -2.45 14.60
CA ALA A 358 34.77 -2.87 15.77
C ALA A 358 33.87 -4.09 15.43
N ALA A 359 33.21 -4.09 14.27
CA ALA A 359 32.40 -5.22 13.80
C ALA A 359 33.23 -6.51 13.70
N LYS A 360 34.44 -6.42 13.16
CA LYS A 360 35.39 -7.54 13.05
C LYS A 360 35.82 -8.08 14.41
N ALA A 361 36.09 -7.19 15.36
CA ALA A 361 36.45 -7.56 16.74
C ALA A 361 35.28 -8.25 17.43
N GLU A 362 34.06 -7.68 17.31
CA GLU A 362 32.83 -8.26 17.89
C GLU A 362 32.51 -9.63 17.25
N LEU A 363 32.60 -9.77 15.92
CA LEU A 363 32.35 -11.03 15.25
C LEU A 363 33.27 -12.15 15.75
N ARG A 364 34.57 -11.84 15.94
CA ARG A 364 35.53 -12.81 16.50
C ARG A 364 35.19 -13.24 17.95
N ALA A 365 34.51 -12.38 18.71
CA ALA A 365 34.10 -12.68 20.06
C ALA A 365 32.79 -13.52 20.12
N THR A 366 32.09 -13.68 19.00
CA THR A 366 30.88 -14.51 18.91
C THR A 366 31.23 -16.00 18.66
N GLY A 367 30.20 -16.84 18.58
CA GLY A 367 30.29 -18.24 18.16
C GLY A 367 30.47 -18.45 16.66
N TYR A 368 30.58 -17.42 15.84
CA TYR A 368 30.69 -17.53 14.37
C TYR A 368 31.91 -18.36 13.94
N ARG A 369 31.70 -19.32 13.04
CA ARG A 369 32.72 -20.27 12.56
C ARG A 369 32.77 -20.34 11.04
N GLY A 370 32.38 -19.26 10.34
CA GLY A 370 32.41 -19.20 8.88
C GLY A 370 31.16 -19.75 8.19
N GLN A 371 30.05 -19.93 8.91
CA GLN A 371 28.78 -20.31 8.29
C GLN A 371 28.39 -19.23 7.25
N PRO A 372 28.00 -19.62 6.01
CA PRO A 372 27.67 -18.67 4.98
C PRO A 372 26.41 -17.86 5.33
N ALA A 373 26.51 -16.53 5.25
CA ALA A 373 25.37 -15.63 5.25
C ALA A 373 24.79 -15.61 3.84
N VAL A 374 23.71 -16.33 3.61
CA VAL A 374 23.01 -16.43 2.33
C VAL A 374 22.07 -15.23 2.17
N ILE A 375 22.36 -14.35 1.20
CA ILE A 375 21.56 -13.15 0.91
C ILE A 375 20.69 -13.42 -0.32
N LEU A 376 19.36 -13.36 -0.16
CA LEU A 376 18.44 -13.43 -1.30
C LEU A 376 18.27 -12.02 -1.89
N GLU A 377 18.52 -11.90 -3.18
CA GLU A 377 18.52 -10.63 -3.91
C GLU A 377 17.56 -10.68 -5.10
N VAL A 378 16.86 -9.57 -5.33
CA VAL A 378 15.99 -9.42 -6.48
C VAL A 378 16.76 -8.82 -7.64
N ALA A 379 16.89 -9.56 -8.73
CA ALA A 379 17.66 -9.17 -9.91
C ALA A 379 17.27 -7.76 -10.42
N GLY A 380 18.27 -6.89 -10.60
CA GLY A 380 18.09 -5.55 -11.18
C GLY A 380 17.35 -4.56 -10.29
N SER A 381 17.07 -4.89 -9.02
CA SER A 381 16.39 -3.99 -8.10
C SER A 381 17.38 -3.08 -7.34
N ILE A 382 16.87 -1.93 -6.87
CA ILE A 382 17.66 -1.04 -5.99
C ILE A 382 18.05 -1.74 -4.68
N SER A 383 17.24 -2.69 -4.21
CA SER A 383 17.55 -3.47 -3.00
C SER A 383 18.70 -4.45 -3.22
N GLN A 384 18.96 -4.91 -4.46
CA GLN A 384 20.14 -5.69 -4.80
C GLN A 384 21.42 -4.85 -4.64
N THR A 385 21.43 -3.62 -5.17
CA THR A 385 22.59 -2.72 -5.04
C THR A 385 22.92 -2.45 -3.58
N ALA A 386 21.90 -2.22 -2.73
CA ALA A 386 22.11 -2.07 -1.29
C ALA A 386 22.69 -3.34 -0.65
N ALA A 387 22.25 -4.54 -1.08
CA ALA A 387 22.76 -5.82 -0.57
C ALA A 387 24.24 -6.01 -0.91
N MET A 388 24.66 -5.66 -2.14
CA MET A 388 26.08 -5.71 -2.56
C MET A 388 26.97 -4.83 -1.68
N VAL A 389 26.52 -3.61 -1.30
CA VAL A 389 27.26 -2.72 -0.39
C VAL A 389 27.44 -3.37 0.99
N LEU A 390 26.34 -3.90 1.56
CA LEU A 390 26.42 -4.60 2.85
C LEU A 390 27.30 -5.85 2.76
N ALA A 391 27.17 -6.66 1.71
CA ALA A 391 27.96 -7.86 1.49
C ALA A 391 29.47 -7.57 1.46
N GLN A 392 29.88 -6.45 0.84
CA GLN A 392 31.27 -6.00 0.86
C GLN A 392 31.75 -5.70 2.29
N ASN A 393 30.98 -4.95 3.09
CA ASN A 393 31.32 -4.64 4.48
C ASN A 393 31.33 -5.90 5.36
N MET A 394 30.41 -6.82 5.13
CA MET A 394 30.36 -8.12 5.83
C MET A 394 31.64 -8.95 5.55
N ARG A 395 32.08 -9.03 4.29
CA ARG A 395 33.32 -9.72 3.92
C ARG A 395 34.54 -9.06 4.57
N ALA A 396 34.61 -7.73 4.60
CA ALA A 396 35.68 -6.98 5.25
C ALA A 396 35.75 -7.25 6.77
N ALA A 397 34.59 -7.45 7.42
CA ALA A 397 34.51 -7.83 8.83
C ALA A 397 34.80 -9.31 9.10
N GLY A 398 34.85 -10.16 8.06
CA GLY A 398 35.19 -11.59 8.18
C GLY A 398 34.01 -12.56 8.05
N PHE A 399 32.85 -12.11 7.58
CA PHE A 399 31.76 -13.00 7.22
C PHE A 399 32.05 -13.74 5.90
N THR A 400 31.63 -14.99 5.83
CA THR A 400 31.45 -15.70 4.56
C THR A 400 30.09 -15.32 3.99
N VAL A 401 30.06 -14.73 2.78
CA VAL A 401 28.81 -14.22 2.18
C VAL A 401 28.53 -14.93 0.86
N ASP A 402 27.29 -15.45 0.73
CA ASP A 402 26.75 -16.08 -0.46
C ASP A 402 25.58 -15.24 -0.99
N GLU A 403 25.83 -14.51 -2.08
CA GLU A 403 24.83 -13.64 -2.74
C GLU A 403 24.09 -14.46 -3.79
N GLN A 404 22.77 -14.60 -3.66
CA GLN A 404 21.92 -15.40 -4.53
C GLN A 404 20.85 -14.53 -5.20
N VAL A 405 21.12 -14.20 -6.48
CA VAL A 405 20.27 -13.34 -7.31
C VAL A 405 19.17 -14.15 -8.00
N MET A 406 17.92 -13.71 -7.91
CA MET A 406 16.75 -14.37 -8.48
C MET A 406 15.61 -13.38 -8.74
N ASP A 407 14.52 -13.83 -9.36
CA ASP A 407 13.30 -13.06 -9.50
C ASP A 407 12.54 -12.92 -8.18
N TRP A 408 11.66 -11.90 -8.09
CA TRP A 408 10.90 -11.62 -6.87
C TRP A 408 9.98 -12.78 -6.43
N GLY A 409 9.37 -13.49 -7.37
CA GLY A 409 8.50 -14.64 -7.05
C GLY A 409 9.28 -15.77 -6.37
N THR A 410 10.49 -16.04 -6.85
CA THR A 410 11.41 -17.01 -6.26
C THR A 410 11.88 -16.55 -4.86
N VAL A 411 12.19 -15.27 -4.65
CA VAL A 411 12.50 -14.73 -3.31
C VAL A 411 11.32 -14.95 -2.37
N LEU A 412 10.09 -14.66 -2.79
CA LEU A 412 8.88 -14.87 -1.98
C LEU A 412 8.69 -16.33 -1.58
N ALA A 413 8.93 -17.27 -2.50
CA ALA A 413 8.82 -18.70 -2.23
C ALA A 413 9.91 -19.19 -1.28
N ARG A 414 11.15 -18.70 -1.44
CA ARG A 414 12.30 -19.10 -0.61
C ARG A 414 12.23 -18.56 0.80
N ARG A 415 11.89 -17.28 0.96
CA ARG A 415 11.80 -16.64 2.28
C ARG A 415 10.70 -17.23 3.17
N ALA A 416 9.73 -17.94 2.59
CA ALA A 416 8.69 -18.64 3.34
C ALA A 416 9.19 -19.90 4.05
N ARG A 417 10.41 -20.38 3.72
CA ARG A 417 11.05 -21.53 4.37
C ARG A 417 11.93 -21.06 5.52
N ARG A 418 12.05 -21.85 6.58
CA ARG A 418 12.88 -21.53 7.76
C ARG A 418 14.38 -21.69 7.53
N GLU A 419 14.78 -22.35 6.47
CA GLU A 419 16.16 -22.67 6.13
C GLU A 419 16.52 -22.31 4.68
N GLY A 420 17.82 -22.34 4.34
CA GLY A 420 18.33 -22.08 3.00
C GLY A 420 18.47 -20.60 2.65
N TRP A 421 18.34 -19.70 3.62
CA TRP A 421 18.64 -18.28 3.49
C TRP A 421 18.91 -17.64 4.87
N SER A 422 19.70 -16.57 4.90
CA SER A 422 20.07 -15.86 6.12
C SER A 422 19.45 -14.46 6.18
N MET A 423 19.34 -13.77 5.04
CA MET A 423 18.69 -12.46 4.94
C MET A 423 18.16 -12.22 3.53
N PHE A 424 17.26 -11.26 3.39
CA PHE A 424 16.86 -10.68 2.10
C PHE A 424 16.76 -9.16 2.18
N SER A 425 17.05 -8.51 1.05
CA SER A 425 16.95 -7.06 0.92
C SER A 425 15.62 -6.64 0.30
N VAL A 426 15.00 -5.59 0.86
CA VAL A 426 13.70 -5.07 0.43
C VAL A 426 13.56 -3.62 0.88
N TYR A 427 12.63 -2.89 0.31
CA TYR A 427 12.20 -1.57 0.81
C TYR A 427 10.67 -1.53 0.92
N SER A 428 10.19 -0.71 1.82
CA SER A 428 8.75 -0.55 2.08
C SER A 428 8.39 0.91 2.25
N ASN A 429 7.17 1.28 1.88
CA ASN A 429 6.68 2.62 2.10
C ASN A 429 6.55 2.90 3.61
N GLY A 430 6.93 4.08 4.05
CA GLY A 430 6.93 4.46 5.46
C GLY A 430 5.55 4.46 6.09
N THR A 431 4.48 4.64 5.31
CA THR A 431 3.10 4.49 5.81
C THR A 431 2.79 3.07 6.30
N ASP A 432 3.61 2.09 5.92
CA ASP A 432 3.56 0.71 6.43
C ASP A 432 4.52 0.47 7.61
N MET A 433 5.31 1.50 8.01
CA MET A 433 6.44 1.39 8.94
C MET A 433 6.41 2.38 10.11
N TYR A 434 5.62 3.46 10.06
CA TYR A 434 5.71 4.60 10.97
C TYR A 434 5.20 4.33 12.41
N SER A 435 4.66 3.15 12.70
CA SER A 435 4.11 2.81 14.01
C SER A 435 4.42 1.36 14.40
N PRO A 436 4.68 1.07 15.69
CA PRO A 436 4.93 -0.28 16.18
C PRO A 436 3.89 -1.33 15.75
N LEU A 437 2.62 -0.93 15.65
CA LEU A 437 1.52 -1.85 15.38
C LEU A 437 1.35 -2.21 13.89
N ILE A 438 1.97 -1.45 13.00
CA ILE A 438 1.88 -1.66 11.55
C ILE A 438 3.23 -2.00 10.92
N HIS A 439 4.33 -1.68 11.58
CA HIS A 439 5.68 -2.01 11.09
C HIS A 439 5.84 -3.52 10.97
N PHE A 440 5.98 -4.03 9.75
CA PHE A 440 5.95 -5.47 9.46
C PHE A 440 6.82 -6.32 10.38
N TYR A 441 8.05 -5.87 10.66
CA TYR A 441 9.03 -6.65 11.41
C TYR A 441 8.88 -6.51 12.93
N VAL A 442 8.23 -5.46 13.39
CA VAL A 442 7.96 -5.21 14.81
C VAL A 442 6.63 -5.85 15.20
N ALA A 443 5.56 -5.56 14.46
CA ALA A 443 4.22 -6.10 14.70
C ALA A 443 4.14 -7.63 14.51
N SER A 444 5.10 -8.23 13.80
CA SER A 444 5.22 -9.68 13.62
C SER A 444 6.14 -10.37 14.61
N THR A 445 6.66 -9.66 15.62
CA THR A 445 7.51 -10.27 16.66
C THR A 445 6.76 -11.40 17.36
N CYS A 446 7.40 -12.56 17.43
CA CYS A 446 6.84 -13.83 17.93
C CYS A 446 5.64 -14.39 17.12
N ALA A 447 5.39 -13.86 15.90
CA ALA A 447 4.43 -14.43 14.97
C ALA A 447 5.10 -15.38 13.98
N ASP A 448 4.28 -16.23 13.31
CA ASP A 448 4.76 -17.03 12.18
C ASP A 448 4.87 -16.14 10.92
N PHE A 449 5.96 -15.42 10.85
CA PHE A 449 6.27 -14.48 9.77
C PHE A 449 7.72 -14.67 9.32
N PRO A 450 8.04 -14.60 8.02
CA PRO A 450 9.38 -14.81 7.49
C PRO A 450 10.45 -14.00 8.22
N GLY A 451 11.48 -14.73 8.70
CA GLY A 451 12.51 -14.20 9.60
C GLY A 451 12.32 -14.63 11.05
N TRP A 452 11.13 -15.03 11.49
CA TRP A 452 10.78 -15.67 12.79
C TRP A 452 11.47 -15.04 14.00
N SER A 453 11.59 -13.71 14.00
CA SER A 453 12.17 -12.98 15.14
C SER A 453 11.22 -13.05 16.32
N CYS A 454 11.72 -13.37 17.50
CA CYS A 454 10.93 -13.41 18.72
C CYS A 454 11.72 -12.90 19.93
N ASP A 455 11.09 -11.97 20.65
CA ASP A 455 11.44 -11.56 22.00
C ASP A 455 10.13 -11.40 22.78
N ASN A 456 9.94 -12.20 23.82
CA ASN A 456 8.71 -12.23 24.61
C ASN A 456 8.41 -10.93 25.37
N ALA A 457 9.37 -10.02 25.48
CA ALA A 457 9.15 -8.69 26.07
C ALA A 457 8.38 -7.76 25.11
N VAL A 458 8.47 -7.96 23.80
CA VAL A 458 7.91 -7.04 22.80
C VAL A 458 6.37 -7.11 22.69
N PRO A 459 5.72 -8.29 22.64
CA PRO A 459 4.26 -8.35 22.55
C PRO A 459 3.53 -7.60 23.68
N PRO A 460 3.93 -7.66 24.97
CA PRO A 460 3.35 -6.81 26.00
C PRO A 460 3.55 -5.30 25.75
N MET A 461 4.70 -4.89 25.23
CA MET A 461 4.94 -3.48 24.89
C MET A 461 4.03 -3.02 23.74
N LEU A 462 3.80 -3.86 22.73
CA LEU A 462 2.84 -3.57 21.65
C LEU A 462 1.42 -3.41 22.18
N GLN A 463 1.01 -4.24 23.14
CA GLN A 463 -0.29 -4.11 23.83
C GLN A 463 -0.37 -2.82 24.66
N ALA A 464 0.69 -2.48 25.41
CA ALA A 464 0.76 -1.23 26.15
C ALA A 464 0.68 0.00 25.21
N PHE A 465 1.38 -0.03 24.07
CA PHE A 465 1.28 1.01 23.06
C PHE A 465 -0.15 1.13 22.50
N ALA A 466 -0.81 0.00 22.28
CA ALA A 466 -2.19 -0.04 21.77
C ALA A 466 -3.20 0.55 22.76
N ARG A 467 -2.94 0.42 24.07
CA ARG A 467 -3.80 0.92 25.16
C ARG A 467 -3.49 2.36 25.57
N ALA A 468 -2.35 2.92 25.14
CA ALA A 468 -1.97 4.27 25.51
C ALA A 468 -2.95 5.29 24.91
N GLU A 469 -3.51 6.17 25.75
CA GLU A 469 -4.51 7.16 25.33
C GLU A 469 -3.87 8.47 24.84
N ASP A 470 -2.70 8.84 25.38
CA ASP A 470 -2.02 10.09 25.06
C ASP A 470 -0.76 9.89 24.20
N GLU A 471 -0.40 10.92 23.46
CA GLU A 471 0.76 10.90 22.56
C GLU A 471 2.11 10.81 23.30
N PRO A 472 2.37 11.51 24.40
CA PRO A 472 3.62 11.36 25.16
C PRO A 472 3.87 9.93 25.61
N THR A 473 2.85 9.24 26.12
CA THR A 473 2.95 7.82 26.52
C THR A 473 3.25 6.93 25.32
N ARG A 474 2.58 7.15 24.17
CA ARG A 474 2.87 6.42 22.93
C ARG A 474 4.31 6.62 22.46
N ARG A 475 4.82 7.85 22.49
CA ARG A 475 6.21 8.16 22.10
C ARG A 475 7.21 7.44 23.02
N ARG A 476 6.99 7.46 24.33
CA ARG A 476 7.87 6.76 25.30
C ARG A 476 7.89 5.25 25.03
N ILE A 477 6.73 4.62 24.88
CA ILE A 477 6.64 3.18 24.60
C ILE A 477 7.26 2.84 23.24
N ALA A 478 7.06 3.66 22.22
CA ALA A 478 7.71 3.48 20.92
C ALA A 478 9.24 3.52 21.02
N ALA A 479 9.79 4.41 21.83
CA ALA A 479 11.24 4.46 22.08
C ALA A 479 11.73 3.21 22.82
N GLU A 480 11.00 2.69 23.79
CA GLU A 480 11.31 1.43 24.49
C GLU A 480 11.28 0.23 23.54
N ILE A 481 10.26 0.16 22.67
CA ILE A 481 10.17 -0.88 21.63
C ILE A 481 11.35 -0.77 20.66
N GLN A 482 11.73 0.43 20.23
CA GLN A 482 12.88 0.61 19.35
C GLN A 482 14.17 0.09 19.98
N LEU A 483 14.42 0.36 21.28
CA LEU A 483 15.57 -0.20 22.00
C LEU A 483 15.55 -1.74 22.00
N ALA A 484 14.38 -2.35 22.25
CA ALA A 484 14.23 -3.80 22.18
C ALA A 484 14.50 -4.33 20.77
N MET A 485 14.07 -3.61 19.71
CA MET A 485 14.35 -3.99 18.32
C MET A 485 15.83 -3.91 17.95
N TYR A 486 16.58 -2.93 18.48
CA TYR A 486 18.02 -2.90 18.31
C TYR A 486 18.72 -4.12 18.91
N GLN A 487 18.25 -4.61 20.07
CA GLN A 487 18.79 -5.83 20.70
C GLN A 487 18.35 -7.10 19.96
N LEU A 488 17.10 -7.18 19.56
CA LEU A 488 16.55 -8.32 18.80
C LEU A 488 17.14 -8.42 17.39
N THR A 489 17.35 -7.27 16.74
CA THR A 489 17.84 -7.14 15.37
C THR A 489 17.01 -7.96 14.37
N PRO A 490 15.69 -7.69 14.23
CA PRO A 490 14.87 -8.39 13.26
C PRO A 490 15.17 -7.97 11.81
N ASN A 491 15.68 -6.77 11.65
CA ASN A 491 16.13 -6.16 10.39
C ASN A 491 17.16 -5.08 10.70
N VAL A 492 17.93 -4.69 9.70
CA VAL A 492 18.78 -3.49 9.73
C VAL A 492 18.43 -2.59 8.54
N MET A 493 18.46 -1.25 8.72
CA MET A 493 17.97 -0.29 7.74
C MET A 493 19.11 0.20 6.84
N TRP A 494 18.97 0.06 5.50
CA TRP A 494 19.98 0.52 4.55
C TRP A 494 19.70 1.93 3.97
N GLY A 495 18.67 2.61 4.42
CA GLY A 495 18.43 4.03 4.11
C GLY A 495 16.95 4.39 4.01
N GLN A 496 16.69 5.70 4.06
CA GLN A 496 15.37 6.28 3.81
C GLN A 496 15.45 7.21 2.60
N PHE A 497 14.47 7.08 1.68
CA PHE A 497 14.53 7.77 0.40
C PHE A 497 13.14 7.95 -0.23
N SER A 498 13.04 8.87 -1.20
CA SER A 498 11.85 9.07 -2.02
C SER A 498 12.08 8.57 -3.44
N ILE A 499 11.11 7.87 -4.02
CA ILE A 499 11.06 7.59 -5.46
C ILE A 499 9.99 8.50 -6.05
N PRO A 500 10.35 9.48 -6.89
CA PRO A 500 9.38 10.38 -7.52
C PRO A 500 8.43 9.65 -8.46
N ALA A 501 7.18 10.11 -8.51
CA ALA A 501 6.25 9.80 -9.58
C ALA A 501 6.27 10.89 -10.65
N GLY A 502 5.84 10.58 -11.88
CA GLY A 502 5.73 11.53 -12.96
C GLY A 502 4.37 11.49 -13.64
N TYR A 503 3.87 12.64 -14.07
CA TYR A 503 2.59 12.73 -14.76
C TYR A 503 2.52 13.87 -15.77
N ARG A 504 1.63 13.74 -16.76
CA ARG A 504 1.39 14.74 -17.79
C ARG A 504 0.67 15.97 -17.20
N THR A 505 1.07 17.18 -17.60
CA THR A 505 0.43 18.44 -17.14
C THR A 505 -1.02 18.61 -17.61
N THR A 506 -1.48 17.73 -18.53
CA THR A 506 -2.90 17.61 -18.89
C THR A 506 -3.75 16.98 -17.80
N LEU A 507 -3.13 16.41 -16.75
CA LEU A 507 -3.82 15.90 -15.59
C LEU A 507 -3.90 16.97 -14.51
N THR A 508 -5.09 17.17 -13.96
CA THR A 508 -5.38 18.10 -12.88
C THR A 508 -5.91 17.34 -11.66
N ASN A 509 -5.90 17.97 -10.49
CA ASN A 509 -6.37 17.39 -9.22
C ASN A 509 -5.65 16.08 -8.82
N MET A 510 -4.38 15.93 -9.20
CA MET A 510 -3.55 14.81 -8.73
C MET A 510 -3.37 14.89 -7.22
N ILE A 511 -3.66 13.77 -6.55
CA ILE A 511 -3.48 13.67 -5.08
C ILE A 511 -1.98 13.46 -4.81
N GLN A 512 -1.40 14.33 -3.98
CA GLN A 512 0.00 14.26 -3.55
C GLN A 512 0.20 13.05 -2.63
N SER A 513 0.52 11.90 -3.19
CA SER A 513 0.68 10.65 -2.44
C SER A 513 1.61 9.68 -3.13
N ALA A 514 2.42 8.96 -2.33
CA ALA A 514 3.17 7.80 -2.78
C ALA A 514 2.25 6.60 -3.15
N TYR A 515 1.00 6.61 -2.68
CA TYR A 515 -0.03 5.70 -3.15
C TYR A 515 -0.73 6.27 -4.36
N PRO A 516 -0.68 5.64 -5.53
CA PRO A 516 -1.42 6.11 -6.69
C PRO A 516 -2.92 6.09 -6.43
N MET A 517 -3.56 7.26 -6.57
CA MET A 517 -5.00 7.45 -6.39
C MET A 517 -5.54 8.26 -7.55
N PHE A 518 -6.55 7.74 -8.27
CA PHE A 518 -7.04 8.32 -9.52
C PHE A 518 -8.49 8.80 -9.46
N TRP A 519 -9.16 8.74 -8.29
CA TRP A 519 -10.36 9.53 -8.07
C TRP A 519 -9.97 11.01 -7.97
N GLN A 520 -10.82 11.94 -8.36
CA GLN A 520 -10.57 13.38 -8.50
C GLN A 520 -9.74 13.79 -9.72
N VAL A 521 -8.90 12.91 -10.25
CA VAL A 521 -8.07 13.22 -11.42
C VAL A 521 -8.96 13.55 -12.59
N ASP A 522 -8.72 14.70 -13.23
CA ASP A 522 -9.38 15.11 -14.45
C ASP A 522 -8.36 15.33 -15.57
N ARG A 523 -8.81 15.21 -16.80
CA ARG A 523 -8.03 15.47 -18.02
C ARG A 523 -8.57 16.73 -18.69
N VAL A 524 -7.71 17.73 -18.86
CA VAL A 524 -7.97 18.99 -19.58
C VAL A 524 -7.39 18.97 -20.99
#